data_ca83ca4d76b44bddbe2b48ac8f2b528e
#
_entry.id   ca83ca4d76b44bddbe2b48ac8f2b528e
#
_cell.length_a   1.000
_cell.length_b   1.000
_cell.length_c   1.000
_cell.angle_alpha   90.00
_cell.angle_beta   90.00
_cell.angle_gamma   90.00
#
_symmetry.space_group_name_H-M   'P 1'
#
loop_
_entity.id
_entity.type
_entity.pdbx_description
1 polymer ?
#
loop_
_entity_poly.entity_id
_entity_poly.type
_entity_poly.pdbx_seq_one_letter_code
_entity_poly.pdbx_strand_id
1 'polypeptide(L)'
;MDHDDLLGAYRRLRLLREFEERTRLEFQTGQIAGFTHLYAGMEAIAVGVCEHLSDEDKIISTHRGHGHCLAKGCDPAAMMLELWGSTDGLCRGKGGTMHIADFSRGMLGANAVVGAGAPIAVGAALAASMTGASWVAVSFFGDGATNIGSVYEAMNLAVVLKLPKIFVIEDNG
;
A
#
# COMPACT_ATOMS: atom_id res chain seq x y z
N MET A 1 17.82 3.41 -14.18
CA MET A 1 18.04 4.08 -12.87
C MET A 1 19.47 4.60 -12.88
N ASP A 2 19.64 5.87 -12.72
CA ASP A 2 20.95 6.49 -12.52
C ASP A 2 21.39 6.39 -11.06
N HIS A 3 22.56 7.00 -10.73
CA HIS A 3 23.10 6.94 -9.36
C HIS A 3 22.20 7.64 -8.33
N ASP A 4 21.55 8.74 -8.73
CA ASP A 4 20.69 9.52 -7.83
C ASP A 4 19.37 8.80 -7.59
N ASP A 5 18.83 8.12 -8.59
CA ASP A 5 17.67 7.23 -8.46
C ASP A 5 17.94 6.10 -7.45
N LEU A 6 19.11 5.46 -7.55
CA LEU A 6 19.51 4.38 -6.63
C LEU A 6 19.67 4.88 -5.19
N LEU A 7 20.25 6.08 -5.00
CA LEU A 7 20.34 6.70 -3.69
C LEU A 7 18.95 7.06 -3.13
N GLY A 8 18.04 7.54 -3.98
CA GLY A 8 16.64 7.79 -3.64
C GLY A 8 15.94 6.53 -3.15
N ALA A 9 16.04 5.45 -3.92
CA ALA A 9 15.48 4.15 -3.57
C ALA A 9 16.07 3.61 -2.24
N TYR A 10 17.39 3.70 -2.06
CA TYR A 10 18.04 3.29 -0.81
C TYR A 10 17.54 4.09 0.40
N ARG A 11 17.38 5.40 0.26
CA ARG A 11 16.82 6.25 1.34
C ARG A 11 15.40 5.83 1.71
N ARG A 12 14.57 5.50 0.73
CA ARG A 12 13.21 4.99 0.98
C ARG A 12 13.24 3.63 1.67
N LEU A 13 14.09 2.70 1.23
CA LEU A 13 14.27 1.40 1.91
C LEU A 13 14.64 1.60 3.39
N ARG A 14 15.56 2.52 3.67
CA ARG A 14 15.96 2.84 5.04
C ARG A 14 14.82 3.48 5.84
N LEU A 15 14.08 4.41 5.24
CA LEU A 15 12.93 5.04 5.87
C LEU A 15 11.88 4.00 6.28
N LEU A 16 11.53 3.09 5.37
CA LEU A 16 10.56 2.04 5.65
C LEU A 16 11.02 1.16 6.82
N ARG A 17 12.28 0.71 6.80
CA ARG A 17 12.85 -0.10 7.88
C ARG A 17 12.83 0.61 9.22
N GLU A 18 13.30 1.84 9.29
CA GLU A 18 13.34 2.63 10.53
C GLU A 18 11.92 2.91 11.06
N PHE A 19 10.98 3.19 10.17
CA PHE A 19 9.58 3.37 10.55
C PHE A 19 8.99 2.09 11.17
N GLU A 20 9.22 0.93 10.56
CA GLU A 20 8.72 -0.35 11.06
C GLU A 20 9.37 -0.73 12.41
N GLU A 21 10.68 -0.49 12.56
CA GLU A 21 11.35 -0.72 13.84
C GLU A 21 10.80 0.20 14.94
N ARG A 22 10.51 1.47 14.60
CA ARG A 22 9.87 2.39 15.54
C ARG A 22 8.45 1.93 15.86
N THR A 23 7.66 1.55 14.88
CA THR A 23 6.30 1.03 15.06
C THR A 23 6.29 -0.19 15.98
N ARG A 24 7.27 -1.09 15.83
CA ARG A 24 7.43 -2.25 16.71
C ARG A 24 7.63 -1.84 18.17
N LEU A 25 8.49 -0.84 18.43
CA LEU A 25 8.75 -0.34 19.78
C LEU A 25 7.50 0.31 20.37
N GLU A 26 6.82 1.17 19.61
CA GLU A 26 5.59 1.84 20.07
C GLU A 26 4.46 0.83 20.36
N PHE A 27 4.37 -0.23 19.56
CA PHE A 27 3.43 -1.32 19.83
C PHE A 27 3.77 -2.08 21.10
N GLN A 28 5.06 -2.40 21.33
CA GLN A 28 5.52 -3.11 22.55
C GLN A 28 5.30 -2.30 23.82
N THR A 29 5.34 -0.98 23.74
CA THR A 29 5.08 -0.08 24.87
C THR A 29 3.58 0.21 25.08
N GLY A 30 2.71 -0.34 24.23
CA GLY A 30 1.26 -0.16 24.31
C GLY A 30 0.74 1.18 23.78
N GLN A 31 1.57 1.96 23.08
CA GLN A 31 1.15 3.24 22.48
C GLN A 31 0.28 3.02 21.22
N ILE A 32 0.48 1.90 20.52
CA ILE A 32 -0.32 1.51 19.36
C ILE A 32 -1.30 0.42 19.79
N ALA A 33 -2.58 0.69 19.64
CA ALA A 33 -3.64 -0.25 20.01
C ALA A 33 -3.95 -1.27 18.90
N GLY A 34 -4.56 -2.39 19.28
CA GLY A 34 -5.04 -3.42 18.35
C GLY A 34 -3.94 -4.38 17.89
N PHE A 35 -3.99 -4.76 16.60
CA PHE A 35 -3.02 -5.66 15.98
C PHE A 35 -2.14 -4.87 15.01
N THR A 36 -0.85 -5.19 15.01
CA THR A 36 0.14 -4.57 14.11
C THR A 36 0.83 -5.66 13.31
N HIS A 37 0.87 -5.48 11.99
CA HIS A 37 1.58 -6.34 11.06
C HIS A 37 2.66 -5.52 10.36
N LEU A 38 3.92 -5.79 10.70
CA LEU A 38 5.05 -5.06 10.16
C LEU A 38 5.33 -5.44 8.70
N TYR A 39 5.82 -4.48 7.94
CA TYR A 39 6.28 -4.67 6.56
C TYR A 39 7.79 -4.97 6.48
N ALA A 40 8.46 -5.06 7.63
CA ALA A 40 9.89 -5.31 7.73
C ALA A 40 10.30 -6.60 6.98
N GLY A 41 11.29 -6.47 6.10
CA GLY A 41 11.77 -7.55 5.25
C GLY A 41 11.24 -7.54 3.82
N MET A 42 10.18 -6.77 3.52
CA MET A 42 9.55 -6.68 2.19
C MET A 42 9.74 -5.31 1.52
N GLU A 43 10.54 -4.43 2.11
CA GLU A 43 10.68 -3.02 1.69
C GLU A 43 11.03 -2.87 0.21
N ALA A 44 11.85 -3.80 -0.32
CA ALA A 44 12.29 -3.76 -1.71
C ALA A 44 11.14 -3.93 -2.71
N ILE A 45 10.07 -4.66 -2.34
CA ILE A 45 8.90 -4.83 -3.20
C ILE A 45 8.15 -3.50 -3.32
N ALA A 46 7.81 -2.89 -2.16
CA ALA A 46 7.09 -1.63 -2.15
C ALA A 46 7.86 -0.52 -2.86
N VAL A 47 9.15 -0.35 -2.53
CA VAL A 47 9.99 0.68 -3.14
C VAL A 47 10.17 0.43 -4.62
N GLY A 48 10.51 -0.80 -5.04
CA GLY A 48 10.75 -1.14 -6.43
C GLY A 48 9.52 -0.90 -7.33
N VAL A 49 8.32 -1.16 -6.84
CA VAL A 49 7.09 -0.87 -7.59
C VAL A 49 6.77 0.61 -7.57
N CYS A 50 6.80 1.26 -6.39
CA CYS A 50 6.37 2.65 -6.25
C CYS A 50 7.33 3.66 -6.91
N GLU A 51 8.61 3.33 -7.11
CA GLU A 51 9.56 4.15 -7.90
C GLU A 51 9.10 4.39 -9.35
N HIS A 52 8.26 3.52 -9.87
CA HIS A 52 7.72 3.61 -11.23
C HIS A 52 6.30 4.19 -11.30
N LEU A 53 5.76 4.63 -10.16
CA LEU A 53 4.41 5.19 -10.06
C LEU A 53 4.46 6.70 -9.80
N SER A 54 3.54 7.42 -10.41
CA SER A 54 3.28 8.83 -10.13
C SER A 54 2.28 9.00 -8.98
N ASP A 55 2.08 10.21 -8.47
CA ASP A 55 1.03 10.52 -7.49
C ASP A 55 -0.39 10.29 -8.05
N GLU A 56 -0.55 10.31 -9.37
CA GLU A 56 -1.82 10.04 -10.06
C GLU A 56 -2.18 8.56 -10.03
N ASP A 57 -1.19 7.66 -10.06
CA ASP A 57 -1.41 6.22 -10.02
C ASP A 57 -2.00 5.79 -8.69
N LYS A 58 -2.86 4.78 -8.74
CA LYS A 58 -3.61 4.32 -7.56
C LYS A 58 -3.06 3.01 -7.05
N ILE A 59 -2.86 2.93 -5.73
CA ILE A 59 -2.48 1.67 -5.09
C ILE A 59 -3.50 1.25 -4.03
N ILE A 60 -3.68 -0.05 -3.90
CA ILE A 60 -4.39 -0.71 -2.80
C ILE A 60 -3.43 -1.66 -2.11
N SER A 61 -3.42 -1.61 -0.80
CA SER A 61 -2.54 -2.39 0.06
C SER A 61 -3.30 -3.43 0.90
N THR A 62 -2.54 -4.13 1.71
CA THR A 62 -2.97 -5.19 2.62
C THR A 62 -2.98 -4.71 4.08
N HIS A 63 -3.14 -5.65 5.02
CA HIS A 63 -2.96 -5.43 6.46
C HIS A 63 -1.52 -5.01 6.85
N ARG A 64 -0.54 -5.08 5.93
CA ARG A 64 0.84 -4.58 6.07
C ARG A 64 1.03 -3.27 5.30
N GLY A 65 0.06 -2.34 5.43
CA GLY A 65 -0.04 -1.16 4.60
C GLY A 65 1.05 -0.10 4.78
N HIS A 66 1.83 -0.14 5.87
CA HIS A 66 2.84 0.86 6.20
C HIS A 66 3.87 1.03 5.07
N GLY A 67 4.44 -0.09 4.61
CA GLY A 67 5.47 -0.06 3.58
C GLY A 67 4.98 0.55 2.27
N HIS A 68 3.80 0.14 1.79
CA HIS A 68 3.22 0.67 0.56
C HIS A 68 2.86 2.15 0.67
N CYS A 69 2.30 2.56 1.82
CA CYS A 69 1.94 3.94 2.09
C CYS A 69 3.18 4.86 2.04
N LEU A 70 4.24 4.47 2.76
CA LEU A 70 5.51 5.22 2.77
C LEU A 70 6.21 5.21 1.41
N ALA A 71 6.26 4.06 0.74
CA ALA A 71 6.86 3.95 -0.58
C ALA A 71 6.13 4.82 -1.62
N LYS A 72 4.81 4.99 -1.47
CA LYS A 72 3.98 5.87 -2.32
C LYS A 72 4.15 7.36 -2.00
N GLY A 73 4.91 7.68 -0.93
CA GLY A 73 5.24 9.06 -0.55
C GLY A 73 4.28 9.70 0.45
N CYS A 74 3.51 8.90 1.19
CA CYS A 74 2.74 9.42 2.32
C CYS A 74 3.66 9.93 3.43
N ASP A 75 3.21 10.95 4.17
CA ASP A 75 4.01 11.55 5.25
C ASP A 75 4.20 10.57 6.42
N PRO A 76 5.43 10.19 6.77
CA PRO A 76 5.69 9.27 7.87
C PRO A 76 5.25 9.82 9.23
N ALA A 77 5.29 11.13 9.46
CA ALA A 77 4.83 11.74 10.71
C ALA A 77 3.30 11.62 10.83
N ALA A 78 2.56 11.99 9.80
CA ALA A 78 1.10 11.83 9.78
C ALA A 78 0.69 10.36 9.88
N MET A 79 1.47 9.44 9.28
CA MET A 79 1.21 8.01 9.41
C MET A 79 1.44 7.50 10.84
N MET A 80 2.52 7.94 11.52
CA MET A 80 2.73 7.57 12.94
C MET A 80 1.62 8.12 13.85
N LEU A 81 1.15 9.34 13.59
CA LEU A 81 0.01 9.92 14.29
C LEU A 81 -1.26 9.08 14.07
N GLU A 82 -1.47 8.55 12.86
CA GLU A 82 -2.57 7.64 12.57
C GLU A 82 -2.49 6.35 13.42
N LEU A 83 -1.30 5.75 13.51
CA LEU A 83 -1.09 4.55 14.29
C LEU A 83 -1.35 4.77 15.79
N TRP A 84 -1.09 5.96 16.30
CA TRP A 84 -1.40 6.37 17.68
C TRP A 84 -2.88 6.76 17.89
N GLY A 85 -3.69 6.75 16.84
CA GLY A 85 -5.12 7.12 16.92
C GLY A 85 -5.36 8.62 17.02
N SER A 86 -4.40 9.46 16.60
CA SER A 86 -4.54 10.91 16.62
C SER A 86 -5.48 11.41 15.53
N THR A 87 -6.23 12.46 15.81
CA THR A 87 -7.04 13.18 14.82
C THR A 87 -6.22 13.88 13.74
N ASP A 88 -4.92 14.07 13.97
CA ASP A 88 -3.98 14.66 13.02
C ASP A 88 -3.33 13.60 12.10
N GLY A 89 -3.68 12.32 12.28
CA GLY A 89 -3.27 11.23 11.41
C GLY A 89 -3.96 11.24 10.04
N LEU A 90 -3.41 10.45 9.10
CA LEU A 90 -3.87 10.37 7.70
C LEU A 90 -5.37 10.08 7.55
N CYS A 91 -5.94 9.26 8.43
CA CYS A 91 -7.35 8.88 8.48
C CYS A 91 -8.04 9.39 9.76
N ARG A 92 -7.50 10.42 10.39
CA ARG A 92 -7.98 11.01 11.66
C ARG A 92 -8.04 10.00 12.80
N GLY A 93 -7.08 9.08 12.86
CA GLY A 93 -6.97 8.05 13.87
C GLY A 93 -7.99 6.91 13.75
N LYS A 94 -8.71 6.81 12.62
CA LYS A 94 -9.76 5.79 12.42
C LYS A 94 -9.28 4.56 11.65
N GLY A 95 -8.22 4.71 10.83
CA GLY A 95 -7.65 3.63 10.04
C GLY A 95 -6.71 2.73 10.87
N GLY A 96 -5.97 3.32 11.79
CA GLY A 96 -4.96 2.61 12.57
C GLY A 96 -3.92 1.94 11.69
N THR A 97 -3.42 0.76 12.10
CA THR A 97 -2.31 0.07 11.43
C THR A 97 -2.70 -0.64 10.12
N MET A 98 -3.99 -1.00 9.94
CA MET A 98 -4.42 -1.88 8.85
C MET A 98 -5.33 -1.21 7.79
N HIS A 99 -5.73 0.04 8.00
CA HIS A 99 -6.70 0.73 7.13
C HIS A 99 -6.26 2.15 6.77
N ILE A 100 -4.96 2.35 6.61
CA ILE A 100 -4.37 3.64 6.24
C ILE A 100 -4.76 3.98 4.80
N ALA A 101 -5.14 5.23 4.56
CA ALA A 101 -5.41 5.77 3.23
C ALA A 101 -4.84 7.18 3.12
N ASP A 102 -4.38 7.54 1.93
CA ASP A 102 -3.99 8.90 1.55
C ASP A 102 -4.30 9.13 0.07
N PHE A 103 -5.48 9.66 -0.18
CA PHE A 103 -5.94 9.89 -1.55
C PHE A 103 -5.10 10.93 -2.30
N SER A 104 -4.44 11.85 -1.58
CA SER A 104 -3.58 12.87 -2.18
C SER A 104 -2.33 12.26 -2.84
N ARG A 105 -1.91 11.10 -2.37
CA ARG A 105 -0.79 10.31 -2.90
C ARG A 105 -1.24 9.11 -3.73
N GLY A 106 -2.54 8.97 -4.01
CA GLY A 106 -3.05 7.81 -4.73
C GLY A 106 -3.10 6.51 -3.91
N MET A 107 -2.85 6.57 -2.60
CA MET A 107 -3.03 5.43 -1.69
C MET A 107 -4.52 5.31 -1.34
N LEU A 108 -5.26 4.45 -2.06
CA LEU A 108 -6.71 4.30 -1.89
C LEU A 108 -7.09 3.60 -0.59
N GLY A 109 -6.18 2.81 -0.04
CA GLY A 109 -6.34 2.23 1.28
C GLY A 109 -5.57 0.93 1.50
N ALA A 110 -5.26 0.68 2.76
CA ALA A 110 -4.90 -0.63 3.28
C ALA A 110 -6.18 -1.38 3.64
N ASN A 111 -6.17 -2.71 3.52
CA ASN A 111 -7.35 -3.53 3.81
C ASN A 111 -6.94 -4.83 4.50
N ALA A 112 -7.57 -5.11 5.65
CA ALA A 112 -7.34 -6.33 6.40
C ALA A 112 -8.07 -7.56 5.81
N VAL A 113 -9.06 -7.35 4.94
CA VAL A 113 -9.77 -8.46 4.27
C VAL A 113 -8.90 -9.03 3.16
N VAL A 114 -8.49 -10.29 3.32
CA VAL A 114 -7.57 -10.97 2.40
C VAL A 114 -8.18 -11.02 0.98
N GLY A 115 -7.41 -10.57 -0.01
CA GLY A 115 -7.81 -10.55 -1.43
C GLY A 115 -8.74 -9.40 -1.84
N ALA A 116 -9.34 -8.67 -0.91
CA ALA A 116 -10.30 -7.60 -1.24
C ALA A 116 -9.69 -6.42 -2.02
N GLY A 117 -8.38 -6.20 -1.89
CA GLY A 117 -7.68 -5.15 -2.63
C GLY A 117 -7.73 -5.34 -4.15
N ALA A 118 -7.79 -6.57 -4.64
CA ALA A 118 -7.79 -6.87 -6.06
C ALA A 118 -9.03 -6.30 -6.79
N PRO A 119 -10.29 -6.61 -6.38
CA PRO A 119 -11.47 -6.05 -7.03
C PRO A 119 -11.61 -4.53 -6.80
N ILE A 120 -11.19 -3.98 -5.65
CA ILE A 120 -11.21 -2.53 -5.41
C ILE A 120 -10.31 -1.82 -6.43
N ALA A 121 -9.11 -2.34 -6.67
CA ALA A 121 -8.20 -1.75 -7.65
C ALA A 121 -8.68 -1.94 -9.11
N VAL A 122 -9.46 -2.99 -9.40
CA VAL A 122 -10.15 -3.13 -10.69
C VAL A 122 -11.18 -2.01 -10.86
N GLY A 123 -11.92 -1.66 -9.81
CA GLY A 123 -12.83 -0.51 -9.82
C GLY A 123 -12.10 0.82 -10.11
N ALA A 124 -10.93 1.03 -9.50
CA ALA A 124 -10.11 2.21 -9.79
C ALA A 124 -9.60 2.22 -11.24
N ALA A 125 -9.13 1.09 -11.75
CA ALA A 125 -8.70 0.97 -13.14
C ALA A 125 -9.86 1.16 -14.14
N LEU A 126 -11.05 0.70 -13.80
CA LEU A 126 -12.26 0.95 -14.59
C LEU A 126 -12.59 2.44 -14.62
N ALA A 127 -12.49 3.14 -13.49
CA ALA A 127 -12.68 4.59 -13.44
C ALA A 127 -11.68 5.32 -14.36
N ALA A 128 -10.40 4.93 -14.37
CA ALA A 128 -9.41 5.47 -15.30
C ALA A 128 -9.84 5.28 -16.76
N SER A 129 -10.25 4.07 -17.13
CA SER A 129 -10.70 3.74 -18.46
C SER A 129 -11.95 4.55 -18.87
N MET A 130 -12.92 4.69 -17.98
CA MET A 130 -14.17 5.43 -18.26
C MET A 130 -13.99 6.94 -18.36
N THR A 131 -13.02 7.50 -17.61
CA THR A 131 -12.74 8.93 -17.60
C THR A 131 -11.67 9.36 -18.60
N GLY A 132 -11.00 8.39 -19.27
CA GLY A 132 -9.87 8.66 -20.17
C GLY A 132 -8.62 9.12 -19.43
N ALA A 133 -8.50 8.82 -18.13
CA ALA A 133 -7.35 9.17 -17.34
C ALA A 133 -6.18 8.22 -17.63
N SER A 134 -4.94 8.70 -17.39
CA SER A 134 -3.70 8.00 -17.73
C SER A 134 -3.13 7.15 -16.59
N TRP A 135 -3.71 7.19 -15.37
CA TRP A 135 -3.18 6.43 -14.24
C TRP A 135 -3.40 4.92 -14.38
N VAL A 136 -2.52 4.18 -13.76
CA VAL A 136 -2.69 2.74 -13.54
C VAL A 136 -3.15 2.47 -12.11
N ALA A 137 -3.83 1.34 -11.90
CA ALA A 137 -4.18 0.87 -10.56
C ALA A 137 -3.36 -0.37 -10.21
N VAL A 138 -2.71 -0.35 -9.05
CA VAL A 138 -1.89 -1.46 -8.55
C VAL A 138 -2.53 -2.03 -7.30
N SER A 139 -2.68 -3.35 -7.21
CA SER A 139 -3.01 -4.02 -5.96
C SER A 139 -1.87 -4.89 -5.49
N PHE A 140 -1.47 -4.69 -4.24
CA PHE A 140 -0.57 -5.59 -3.54
C PHE A 140 -1.40 -6.61 -2.76
N PHE A 141 -0.97 -7.86 -2.74
CA PHE A 141 -1.59 -8.91 -1.92
C PHE A 141 -0.61 -10.06 -1.70
N GLY A 142 -0.74 -10.72 -0.57
CA GLY A 142 0.14 -11.84 -0.20
C GLY A 142 -0.14 -13.11 -1.00
N ASP A 143 0.79 -14.05 -0.98
CA ASP A 143 0.70 -15.38 -1.58
C ASP A 143 -0.57 -16.13 -1.12
N GLY A 144 -0.92 -16.06 0.17
CA GLY A 144 -2.16 -16.64 0.70
C GLY A 144 -3.44 -16.11 0.04
N ALA A 145 -3.45 -14.86 -0.42
CA ALA A 145 -4.60 -14.28 -1.11
C ALA A 145 -4.82 -14.88 -2.51
N THR A 146 -3.84 -15.55 -3.08
CA THR A 146 -3.98 -16.24 -4.36
C THR A 146 -5.00 -17.39 -4.32
N ASN A 147 -5.43 -17.81 -3.13
CA ASN A 147 -6.48 -18.82 -2.96
C ASN A 147 -7.90 -18.22 -2.84
N ILE A 148 -8.04 -16.91 -2.93
CA ILE A 148 -9.32 -16.20 -2.80
C ILE A 148 -9.98 -16.05 -4.19
N GLY A 149 -11.22 -16.51 -4.34
CA GLY A 149 -11.96 -16.48 -5.61
C GLY A 149 -12.07 -15.07 -6.21
N SER A 150 -12.31 -14.05 -5.39
CA SER A 150 -12.43 -12.66 -5.86
C SER A 150 -11.14 -12.11 -6.51
N VAL A 151 -9.96 -12.66 -6.20
CA VAL A 151 -8.71 -12.29 -6.88
C VAL A 151 -8.74 -12.76 -8.33
N TYR A 152 -9.15 -14.00 -8.58
CA TYR A 152 -9.28 -14.54 -9.94
C TYR A 152 -10.38 -13.86 -10.74
N GLU A 153 -11.51 -13.56 -10.09
CA GLU A 153 -12.59 -12.78 -10.71
C GLU A 153 -12.12 -11.40 -11.12
N ALA A 154 -11.35 -10.72 -10.24
CA ALA A 154 -10.74 -9.43 -10.52
C ALA A 154 -9.73 -9.50 -11.69
N MET A 155 -8.89 -10.53 -11.74
CA MET A 155 -7.94 -10.74 -12.84
C MET A 155 -8.68 -10.95 -14.16
N ASN A 156 -9.71 -11.81 -14.18
CA ASN A 156 -10.52 -12.05 -15.38
C ASN A 156 -11.21 -10.77 -15.84
N LEU A 157 -11.84 -10.03 -14.93
CA LEU A 157 -12.53 -8.78 -15.25
C LEU A 157 -11.58 -7.71 -15.82
N ALA A 158 -10.37 -7.58 -15.23
CA ALA A 158 -9.36 -6.66 -15.72
C ALA A 158 -8.95 -6.95 -17.17
N VAL A 159 -8.80 -8.23 -17.53
CA VAL A 159 -8.44 -8.66 -18.89
C VAL A 159 -9.62 -8.45 -19.86
N VAL A 160 -10.81 -8.88 -19.49
CA VAL A 160 -12.02 -8.74 -20.33
C VAL A 160 -12.29 -7.28 -20.69
N LEU A 161 -12.15 -6.38 -19.71
CA LEU A 161 -12.38 -4.95 -19.89
C LEU A 161 -11.13 -4.18 -20.34
N LYS A 162 -9.97 -4.85 -20.51
CA LYS A 162 -8.68 -4.26 -20.93
C LYS A 162 -8.27 -3.07 -20.04
N LEU A 163 -8.35 -3.26 -18.73
CA LEU A 163 -8.11 -2.20 -17.74
C LEU A 163 -6.62 -1.96 -17.48
N PRO A 164 -6.19 -0.71 -17.19
CA PRO A 164 -4.83 -0.37 -16.79
C PRO A 164 -4.56 -0.84 -15.34
N LYS A 165 -4.36 -2.14 -15.16
CA LYS A 165 -4.29 -2.80 -13.84
C LYS A 165 -3.05 -3.67 -13.71
N ILE A 166 -2.35 -3.52 -12.57
CA ILE A 166 -1.20 -4.34 -12.18
C ILE A 166 -1.54 -5.11 -10.89
N PHE A 167 -1.26 -6.39 -10.86
CA PHE A 167 -1.39 -7.26 -9.71
C PHE A 167 0.02 -7.62 -9.22
N VAL A 168 0.33 -7.28 -7.97
CA VAL A 168 1.62 -7.59 -7.34
C VAL A 168 1.39 -8.59 -6.23
N ILE A 169 1.97 -9.77 -6.39
CA ILE A 169 1.92 -10.85 -5.38
C ILE A 169 3.19 -10.74 -4.53
N GLU A 170 3.02 -10.62 -3.23
CA GLU A 170 4.10 -10.55 -2.26
C GLU A 170 4.23 -11.93 -1.60
N ASP A 171 5.26 -12.67 -1.99
CA ASP A 171 5.61 -13.92 -1.35
C ASP A 171 6.69 -13.65 -0.29
N ASN A 172 6.35 -13.90 0.96
CA ASN A 172 7.26 -13.68 2.09
C ASN A 172 7.78 -14.99 2.72
N GLY A 173 7.66 -16.11 2.03
CA GLY A 173 8.11 -17.43 2.48
C GLY A 173 7.13 -18.06 3.45
#